data_90f9e17691c5edc945aab3bd66649938
#
_entry.id   90f9e17691c5edc945aab3bd66649938
#
_cell.length_a   1.000
_cell.length_b   1.000
_cell.length_c   1.000
_cell.angle_alpha   90.00
_cell.angle_beta   90.00
_cell.angle_gamma   90.00
#
_symmetry.space_group_name_H-M   'P 1'
#
loop_
_entity.id
_entity.type
_entity.pdbx_description
1 polymer ?
#
loop_
_entity_poly.entity_id
_entity_poly.type
_entity_poly.pdbx_seq_one_letter_code
_entity_poly.pdbx_strand_id
1 'polypeptide(L)'
;ILNSEFFFKNMNGELKKMDNKNSSLAKKNWQINWQKFYILNFKYPREEKLKQKKDISLLFEKGKWTTCGNIRIITFSSEEILQHKVGVSVSKKYFKKATDRNRLKRLLREVYRLNKEEFLQKFGENSLNMLFYISKEKPKSYKEVEKDFLKLFRR
;
A
#
# COMPACT_ATOMS: atom_id res chain seq x y z
N ILE A 1 1.56 -3.70 -11.48
CA ILE A 1 2.17 -4.41 -12.63
C ILE A 1 3.16 -3.49 -13.35
N LEU A 2 2.83 -2.21 -13.57
CA LEU A 2 3.76 -1.24 -14.17
C LEU A 2 5.06 -1.07 -13.35
N ASN A 3 4.99 -1.12 -12.04
CA ASN A 3 6.17 -1.00 -11.19
C ASN A 3 7.08 -2.23 -11.21
N SER A 4 6.55 -3.43 -11.40
CA SER A 4 7.39 -4.62 -11.51
C SER A 4 8.15 -4.66 -12.84
N GLU A 5 7.51 -4.29 -13.96
CA GLU A 5 8.18 -4.24 -15.27
C GLU A 5 9.19 -3.08 -15.35
N PHE A 6 8.83 -1.90 -14.82
CA PHE A 6 9.75 -0.75 -14.73
C PHE A 6 10.94 -1.10 -13.82
N PHE A 7 10.68 -1.78 -12.70
CA PHE A 7 11.70 -2.29 -11.80
C PHE A 7 12.63 -3.31 -12.48
N PHE A 8 12.08 -4.31 -13.14
CA PHE A 8 12.88 -5.30 -13.89
C PHE A 8 13.68 -4.66 -15.03
N LYS A 9 13.16 -3.65 -15.70
CA LYS A 9 13.85 -2.91 -16.75
C LYS A 9 15.03 -2.10 -16.21
N ASN A 10 14.84 -1.42 -15.10
CA ASN A 10 15.92 -0.68 -14.41
C ASN A 10 16.96 -1.63 -13.80
N MET A 11 16.52 -2.72 -13.18
CA MET A 11 17.39 -3.76 -12.65
C MET A 11 18.29 -4.36 -13.74
N ASN A 12 17.72 -4.71 -14.89
CA ASN A 12 18.47 -5.24 -16.02
C ASN A 12 19.42 -4.19 -16.66
N GLY A 13 19.03 -2.92 -16.63
CA GLY A 13 19.90 -1.81 -17.09
C GLY A 13 21.12 -1.61 -16.18
N GLU A 14 20.94 -1.65 -14.87
CA GLU A 14 22.03 -1.55 -13.90
C GLU A 14 22.93 -2.82 -13.89
N LEU A 15 22.34 -4.02 -14.01
CA LEU A 15 23.10 -5.26 -14.16
C LEU A 15 23.99 -5.25 -15.41
N LYS A 16 23.50 -4.75 -16.54
CA LYS A 16 24.29 -4.61 -17.78
C LYS A 16 25.47 -3.63 -17.62
N LYS A 17 25.29 -2.55 -16.83
CA LYS A 17 26.40 -1.63 -16.52
C LYS A 17 27.48 -2.26 -15.63
N MET A 18 27.11 -3.23 -14.79
CA MET A 18 28.03 -3.96 -13.91
C MET A 18 28.77 -5.10 -14.60
N ASP A 19 28.30 -5.57 -15.78
CA ASP A 19 28.92 -6.68 -16.51
C ASP A 19 30.38 -6.42 -16.95
N ASN A 20 30.77 -5.16 -17.02
CA ASN A 20 32.11 -4.77 -17.49
C ASN A 20 33.18 -4.62 -16.39
N LYS A 21 32.85 -4.78 -15.10
CA LYS A 21 33.85 -4.42 -14.04
C LYS A 21 33.92 -5.29 -12.77
N ASN A 22 33.04 -6.29 -12.53
CA ASN A 22 33.03 -6.94 -11.22
C ASN A 22 32.77 -8.45 -11.20
N SER A 23 33.43 -9.11 -10.24
CA SER A 23 33.33 -10.54 -9.94
C SER A 23 31.91 -11.02 -9.66
N SER A 24 31.66 -12.31 -9.85
CA SER A 24 30.38 -12.99 -9.57
C SER A 24 29.86 -12.75 -8.13
N LEU A 25 30.77 -12.49 -7.19
CA LEU A 25 30.47 -12.20 -5.78
C LEU A 25 29.82 -10.82 -5.61
N ALA A 26 30.28 -9.81 -6.34
CA ALA A 26 29.72 -8.46 -6.30
C ALA A 26 28.27 -8.45 -6.84
N LYS A 27 28.02 -9.21 -7.93
CA LYS A 27 26.66 -9.40 -8.49
C LYS A 27 25.71 -10.08 -7.49
N LYS A 28 26.17 -11.15 -6.81
CA LYS A 28 25.38 -11.80 -5.75
C LYS A 28 25.07 -10.87 -4.60
N ASN A 29 26.03 -10.14 -4.08
CA ASN A 29 25.83 -9.20 -2.98
C ASN A 29 24.89 -8.06 -3.36
N TRP A 30 24.99 -7.57 -4.60
CA TRP A 30 24.09 -6.56 -5.13
C TRP A 30 22.65 -7.08 -5.23
N GLN A 31 22.45 -8.29 -5.79
CA GLN A 31 21.13 -8.93 -5.85
C GLN A 31 20.51 -9.15 -4.46
N ILE A 32 21.30 -9.60 -3.48
CA ILE A 32 20.84 -9.81 -2.11
C ILE A 32 20.44 -8.47 -1.47
N ASN A 33 21.22 -7.42 -1.67
CA ASN A 33 20.92 -6.10 -1.15
C ASN A 33 19.65 -5.51 -1.79
N TRP A 34 19.47 -5.67 -3.09
CA TRP A 34 18.27 -5.21 -3.80
C TRP A 34 17.03 -6.01 -3.42
N GLN A 35 17.14 -7.33 -3.27
CA GLN A 35 16.04 -8.15 -2.76
C GLN A 35 15.65 -7.74 -1.34
N LYS A 36 16.63 -7.48 -0.48
CA LYS A 36 16.40 -7.02 0.89
C LYS A 36 15.75 -5.64 0.92
N PHE A 37 16.21 -4.71 0.09
CA PHE A 37 15.63 -3.38 -0.08
C PHE A 37 14.19 -3.45 -0.61
N TYR A 38 13.96 -4.27 -1.64
CA TYR A 38 12.63 -4.51 -2.20
C TYR A 38 11.67 -5.11 -1.16
N ILE A 39 12.11 -6.16 -0.44
CA ILE A 39 11.31 -6.79 0.61
C ILE A 39 11.00 -5.81 1.75
N LEU A 40 11.94 -4.95 2.13
CA LEU A 40 11.74 -3.96 3.20
C LEU A 40 10.74 -2.86 2.78
N ASN A 41 10.84 -2.35 1.57
CA ASN A 41 9.97 -1.27 1.07
C ASN A 41 8.53 -1.74 0.79
N PHE A 42 8.35 -3.03 0.43
CA PHE A 42 7.02 -3.61 0.18
C PHE A 42 6.44 -4.38 1.36
N LYS A 43 7.00 -4.24 2.56
CA LYS A 43 6.38 -4.78 3.77
C LYS A 43 5.27 -3.85 4.27
N TYR A 44 4.29 -4.45 4.93
CA TYR A 44 3.30 -3.75 5.73
C TYR A 44 3.52 -4.16 7.20
N PRO A 45 4.52 -3.56 7.86
CA PRO A 45 4.95 -3.94 9.20
C PRO A 45 3.89 -3.60 10.25
N ARG A 46 4.11 -4.10 11.46
CA ARG A 46 3.14 -3.95 12.56
C ARG A 46 2.98 -2.49 12.99
N GLU A 47 4.05 -1.73 12.91
CA GLU A 47 4.16 -0.32 13.29
C GLU A 47 3.29 0.58 12.39
N GLU A 48 3.17 0.24 11.11
CA GLU A 48 2.34 0.96 10.14
C GLU A 48 0.84 0.62 10.26
N LYS A 49 0.47 -0.35 11.08
CA LYS A 49 -0.94 -0.75 11.21
C LYS A 49 -1.67 0.19 12.16
N LEU A 50 -2.67 0.90 11.65
CA LEU A 50 -3.56 1.73 12.45
C LEU A 50 -4.44 0.85 13.37
N LYS A 51 -4.10 0.81 14.65
CA LYS A 51 -4.77 -0.04 15.66
C LYS A 51 -5.15 0.71 16.94
N GLN A 52 -4.43 1.78 17.27
CA GLN A 52 -4.64 2.52 18.51
C GLN A 52 -5.97 3.26 18.45
N LYS A 53 -6.78 3.12 19.48
CA LYS A 53 -8.10 3.79 19.57
C LYS A 53 -7.98 5.31 19.47
N LYS A 54 -6.95 5.90 20.09
CA LYS A 54 -6.67 7.34 20.04
C LYS A 54 -6.47 7.83 18.60
N ASP A 55 -5.63 7.14 17.84
CA ASP A 55 -5.34 7.51 16.43
C ASP A 55 -6.59 7.36 15.56
N ILE A 56 -7.36 6.29 15.79
CA ILE A 56 -8.61 6.03 15.06
C ILE A 56 -9.63 7.12 15.37
N SER A 57 -9.83 7.48 16.64
CA SER A 57 -10.77 8.54 17.03
C SER A 57 -10.38 9.88 16.40
N LEU A 58 -9.10 10.25 16.47
CA LEU A 58 -8.56 11.46 15.86
C LEU A 58 -8.78 11.49 14.34
N LEU A 59 -8.55 10.36 13.68
CA LEU A 59 -8.77 10.21 12.24
C LEU A 59 -10.23 10.43 11.87
N PHE A 60 -11.19 9.87 12.62
CA PHE A 60 -12.61 10.03 12.33
C PHE A 60 -13.14 11.44 12.67
N GLU A 61 -12.53 12.11 13.64
CA GLU A 61 -12.92 13.47 14.07
C GLU A 61 -12.43 14.52 13.06
N LYS A 62 -11.17 14.44 12.63
CA LYS A 62 -10.50 15.49 11.84
C LYS A 62 -10.19 15.10 10.40
N GLY A 63 -10.41 13.83 10.01
CA GLY A 63 -10.03 13.31 8.71
C GLY A 63 -10.91 13.78 7.57
N LYS A 64 -10.30 13.85 6.38
CA LYS A 64 -10.99 14.14 5.12
C LYS A 64 -11.35 12.84 4.41
N TRP A 65 -12.59 12.75 3.94
CA TRP A 65 -13.09 11.61 3.20
C TRP A 65 -12.89 11.77 1.70
N THR A 66 -12.38 10.75 1.05
CA THR A 66 -12.27 10.66 -0.41
C THR A 66 -12.81 9.31 -0.88
N THR A 67 -13.59 9.32 -1.96
CA THR A 67 -14.18 8.09 -2.53
C THR A 67 -13.77 7.95 -3.99
N CYS A 68 -13.29 6.78 -4.38
CA CYS A 68 -12.95 6.43 -5.76
C CYS A 68 -13.40 5.01 -6.06
N GLY A 69 -14.39 4.87 -6.94
CA GLY A 69 -14.98 3.57 -7.26
C GLY A 69 -15.53 2.89 -6.01
N ASN A 70 -15.08 1.67 -5.78
CA ASN A 70 -15.50 0.85 -4.63
C ASN A 70 -14.64 1.05 -3.37
N ILE A 71 -13.70 1.98 -3.41
CA ILE A 71 -12.80 2.28 -2.28
C ILE A 71 -13.10 3.69 -1.75
N ARG A 72 -13.19 3.79 -0.44
CA ARG A 72 -13.27 5.02 0.31
C ARG A 72 -12.12 5.10 1.28
N ILE A 73 -11.50 6.26 1.38
CA ILE A 73 -10.42 6.53 2.33
C ILE A 73 -10.78 7.72 3.21
N ILE A 74 -10.41 7.66 4.47
CA ILE A 74 -10.32 8.80 5.35
C ILE A 74 -8.86 9.05 5.67
N THR A 75 -8.42 10.29 5.57
CA THR A 75 -7.02 10.70 5.74
C THR A 75 -6.94 11.91 6.67
N PHE A 76 -5.99 11.87 7.60
CA PHE A 76 -5.62 12.99 8.45
C PHE A 76 -4.09 13.11 8.48
N SER A 77 -3.56 14.30 8.17
CA SER A 77 -2.12 14.59 8.21
C SER A 77 -1.87 15.72 9.23
N SER A 78 -0.81 15.57 10.03
CA SER A 78 -0.38 16.57 11.00
C SER A 78 1.11 16.36 11.29
N GLU A 79 1.84 17.43 11.60
CA GLU A 79 3.23 17.39 12.03
C GLU A 79 3.44 16.61 13.33
N GLU A 80 2.39 16.49 14.16
CA GLU A 80 2.41 15.71 15.40
C GLU A 80 2.42 14.19 15.14
N ILE A 81 2.11 13.75 13.91
CA ILE A 81 2.12 12.35 13.53
C ILE A 81 3.53 11.98 13.10
N LEU A 82 4.24 11.23 13.94
CA LEU A 82 5.65 10.86 13.70
C LEU A 82 5.83 9.81 12.60
N GLN A 83 4.80 9.02 12.31
CA GLN A 83 4.85 7.93 11.34
C GLN A 83 3.49 7.70 10.73
N HIS A 84 3.46 7.46 9.41
CA HIS A 84 2.21 7.09 8.75
C HIS A 84 1.68 5.75 9.27
N LYS A 85 0.36 5.70 9.41
CA LYS A 85 -0.34 4.47 9.78
C LYS A 85 -1.53 4.26 8.85
N VAL A 86 -1.69 3.02 8.42
CA VAL A 86 -2.79 2.63 7.53
C VAL A 86 -3.62 1.53 8.16
N GLY A 87 -4.92 1.69 8.14
CA GLY A 87 -5.89 0.68 8.53
C GLY A 87 -6.73 0.24 7.34
N VAL A 88 -7.32 -0.95 7.43
CA VAL A 88 -8.29 -1.44 6.45
C VAL A 88 -9.54 -1.90 7.16
N SER A 89 -10.69 -1.54 6.62
CA SER A 89 -11.98 -1.91 7.18
C SER A 89 -12.96 -2.36 6.09
N VAL A 90 -13.76 -3.38 6.41
CA VAL A 90 -14.85 -3.87 5.55
C VAL A 90 -16.09 -4.03 6.41
N SER A 91 -17.16 -3.34 6.04
CA SER A 91 -18.39 -3.30 6.83
C SER A 91 -19.13 -4.63 6.83
N LYS A 92 -19.62 -5.03 8.02
CA LYS A 92 -20.53 -6.17 8.20
C LYS A 92 -21.87 -5.93 7.46
N LYS A 93 -22.24 -4.67 7.22
CA LYS A 93 -23.45 -4.30 6.47
C LYS A 93 -23.38 -4.80 5.01
N TYR A 94 -22.20 -4.71 4.39
CA TYR A 94 -22.01 -5.15 3.01
C TYR A 94 -21.70 -6.65 2.90
N PHE A 95 -20.89 -7.17 3.82
CA PHE A 95 -20.46 -8.58 3.82
C PHE A 95 -20.74 -9.24 5.17
N LYS A 96 -21.82 -10.02 5.23
CA LYS A 96 -22.23 -10.73 6.46
C LYS A 96 -21.20 -11.78 6.89
N LYS A 97 -20.65 -12.54 5.92
CA LYS A 97 -19.66 -13.61 6.19
C LYS A 97 -18.30 -13.01 6.57
N ALA A 98 -17.73 -13.49 7.67
CA ALA A 98 -16.40 -13.05 8.14
C ALA A 98 -15.28 -13.40 7.16
N THR A 99 -15.40 -14.55 6.49
CA THR A 99 -14.45 -15.01 5.46
C THR A 99 -14.32 -14.03 4.32
N ASP A 100 -15.43 -13.48 3.81
CA ASP A 100 -15.45 -12.50 2.73
C ASP A 100 -14.79 -11.18 3.19
N ARG A 101 -15.14 -10.71 4.39
CA ARG A 101 -14.50 -9.51 4.94
C ARG A 101 -13.00 -9.67 5.11
N ASN A 102 -12.54 -10.83 5.59
CA ASN A 102 -11.11 -11.11 5.77
C ASN A 102 -10.38 -11.18 4.42
N ARG A 103 -10.99 -11.79 3.40
CA ARG A 103 -10.46 -11.81 2.03
C ARG A 103 -10.29 -10.38 1.49
N LEU A 104 -11.31 -9.54 1.60
CA LEU A 104 -11.28 -8.15 1.15
C LEU A 104 -10.23 -7.32 1.90
N LYS A 105 -10.14 -7.48 3.22
CA LYS A 105 -9.08 -6.82 4.01
C LYS A 105 -7.69 -7.24 3.56
N ARG A 106 -7.48 -8.50 3.17
CA ARG A 106 -6.20 -8.98 2.62
C ARG A 106 -5.92 -8.31 1.28
N LEU A 107 -6.91 -8.22 0.38
CA LEU A 107 -6.76 -7.54 -0.91
C LEU A 107 -6.41 -6.06 -0.73
N LEU A 108 -7.10 -5.32 0.14
CA LEU A 108 -6.80 -3.92 0.43
C LEU A 108 -5.38 -3.72 0.97
N ARG A 109 -4.93 -4.60 1.87
CA ARG A 109 -3.54 -4.55 2.39
C ARG A 109 -2.52 -4.83 1.30
N GLU A 110 -2.81 -5.77 0.43
CA GLU A 110 -1.92 -6.13 -0.69
C GLU A 110 -1.81 -5.00 -1.70
N VAL A 111 -2.93 -4.37 -2.06
CA VAL A 111 -2.95 -3.20 -2.95
C VAL A 111 -2.16 -2.04 -2.33
N TYR A 112 -2.36 -1.74 -1.05
CA TYR A 112 -1.56 -0.73 -0.35
C TYR A 112 -0.07 -1.10 -0.34
N ARG A 113 0.26 -2.34 0.01
CA ARG A 113 1.65 -2.80 0.12
C ARG A 113 2.42 -2.65 -1.20
N LEU A 114 1.78 -2.98 -2.32
CA LEU A 114 2.40 -2.91 -3.65
C LEU A 114 2.48 -1.49 -4.22
N ASN A 115 1.62 -0.58 -3.77
CA ASN A 115 1.57 0.81 -4.23
C ASN A 115 1.91 1.79 -3.09
N LYS A 116 2.72 1.35 -2.14
CA LYS A 116 3.04 2.11 -0.91
C LYS A 116 3.75 3.42 -1.21
N GLU A 117 4.69 3.42 -2.14
CA GLU A 117 5.46 4.61 -2.50
C GLU A 117 4.55 5.72 -3.05
N GLU A 118 3.71 5.41 -4.02
CA GLU A 118 2.73 6.34 -4.60
C GLU A 118 1.71 6.81 -3.53
N PHE A 119 1.34 5.91 -2.63
CA PHE A 119 0.46 6.24 -1.50
C PHE A 119 1.10 7.28 -0.58
N LEU A 120 2.37 7.10 -0.21
CA LEU A 120 3.10 8.04 0.65
C LEU A 120 3.35 9.39 -0.04
N GLN A 121 3.63 9.39 -1.33
CA GLN A 121 3.76 10.63 -2.12
C GLN A 121 2.46 11.43 -2.11
N LYS A 122 1.29 10.78 -2.15
CA LYS A 122 -0.02 11.46 -2.17
C LYS A 122 -0.50 11.90 -0.79
N PHE A 123 -0.36 11.03 0.21
CA PHE A 123 -0.96 11.24 1.54
C PHE A 123 0.05 11.67 2.61
N GLY A 124 1.34 11.61 2.30
CA GLY A 124 2.43 12.01 3.19
C GLY A 124 2.86 10.92 4.18
N GLU A 125 4.09 11.06 4.67
CA GLU A 125 4.67 10.15 5.66
C GLU A 125 4.14 10.39 7.08
N ASN A 126 3.58 11.58 7.34
CA ASN A 126 3.03 11.98 8.62
C ASN A 126 1.50 11.96 8.58
N SER A 127 0.92 10.79 8.30
CA SER A 127 -0.52 10.67 8.07
C SER A 127 -1.15 9.43 8.69
N LEU A 128 -2.39 9.58 9.13
CA LEU A 128 -3.27 8.49 9.52
C LEU A 128 -4.26 8.24 8.40
N ASN A 129 -4.42 7.00 8.00
CA ASN A 129 -5.27 6.63 6.87
C ASN A 129 -6.08 5.38 7.18
N MET A 130 -7.33 5.34 6.74
CA MET A 130 -8.13 4.12 6.78
C MET A 130 -8.87 3.90 5.47
N LEU A 131 -8.66 2.73 4.89
CA LEU A 131 -9.26 2.27 3.65
C LEU A 131 -10.50 1.43 3.92
N PHE A 132 -11.58 1.73 3.21
CA PHE A 132 -12.85 1.01 3.26
C PHE A 132 -13.21 0.47 1.90
N TYR A 133 -13.69 -0.77 1.87
CA TYR A 133 -14.39 -1.29 0.70
C TYR A 133 -15.88 -1.07 0.89
N ILE A 134 -16.50 -0.33 -0.03
CA ILE A 134 -17.88 0.17 0.10
C ILE A 134 -18.89 -0.45 -0.87
N SER A 135 -18.45 -1.32 -1.78
CA SER A 135 -19.36 -2.06 -2.65
C SER A 135 -20.03 -3.22 -1.92
N LYS A 136 -21.22 -3.60 -2.36
CA LYS A 136 -21.91 -4.84 -1.94
C LYS A 136 -21.44 -6.06 -2.74
N GLU A 137 -20.82 -5.82 -3.89
CA GLU A 137 -20.33 -6.86 -4.79
C GLU A 137 -18.90 -7.24 -4.43
N LYS A 138 -18.61 -8.53 -4.52
CA LYS A 138 -17.24 -9.03 -4.32
C LYS A 138 -16.42 -8.69 -5.56
N PRO A 139 -15.20 -8.14 -5.40
CA PRO A 139 -14.33 -7.93 -6.53
C PRO A 139 -13.95 -9.27 -7.16
N LYS A 140 -14.00 -9.33 -8.48
CA LYS A 140 -13.66 -10.53 -9.25
C LYS A 140 -12.16 -10.84 -9.20
N SER A 141 -11.34 -9.80 -9.09
CA SER A 141 -9.88 -9.93 -9.09
C SER A 141 -9.20 -8.83 -8.26
N TYR A 142 -7.91 -9.06 -7.96
CA TYR A 142 -7.03 -8.05 -7.39
C TYR A 142 -6.98 -6.78 -8.26
N LYS A 143 -6.90 -6.93 -9.58
CA LYS A 143 -6.81 -5.80 -10.54
C LYS A 143 -7.97 -4.83 -10.47
N GLU A 144 -9.17 -5.31 -10.14
CA GLU A 144 -10.34 -4.45 -9.97
C GLU A 144 -10.18 -3.53 -8.75
N VAL A 145 -9.72 -4.08 -7.63
CA VAL A 145 -9.46 -3.31 -6.40
C VAL A 145 -8.31 -2.33 -6.62
N GLU A 146 -7.24 -2.78 -7.28
CA GLU A 146 -6.08 -1.94 -7.61
C GLU A 146 -6.46 -0.77 -8.52
N LYS A 147 -7.26 -0.99 -9.55
CA LYS A 147 -7.76 0.06 -10.45
C LYS A 147 -8.47 1.18 -9.68
N ASP A 148 -9.34 0.83 -8.74
CA ASP A 148 -10.05 1.81 -7.93
C ASP A 148 -9.12 2.50 -6.91
N PHE A 149 -8.15 1.76 -6.38
CA PHE A 149 -7.13 2.31 -5.48
C PHE A 149 -6.24 3.35 -6.20
N LEU A 150 -5.76 3.03 -7.39
CA LEU A 150 -4.92 3.95 -8.19
C LEU A 150 -5.66 5.23 -8.61
N LYS A 151 -6.98 5.21 -8.72
CA LYS A 151 -7.78 6.43 -8.95
C LYS A 151 -7.69 7.44 -7.80
N LEU A 152 -7.36 6.98 -6.57
CA LEU A 152 -7.15 7.88 -5.42
C LEU A 152 -5.97 8.85 -5.65
N PHE A 153 -4.98 8.46 -6.44
CA PHE A 153 -3.78 9.27 -6.71
C PHE A 153 -3.97 10.27 -7.83
N ARG A 154 -4.92 10.04 -8.73
CA ARG A 154 -5.16 10.88 -9.91
C ARG A 154 -6.07 12.10 -9.66
N ARG A 155 -6.54 12.25 -8.42
CA ARG A 155 -7.39 13.38 -8.02
C ARG A 155 -6.63 14.47 -7.27
#